data_e144c768dd23a92084b3c24a79eae097
#
_entry.id   e144c768dd23a92084b3c24a79eae097
#
_cell.length_a   1.000
_cell.length_b   1.000
_cell.length_c   1.000
_cell.angle_alpha   90.00
_cell.angle_beta   90.00
_cell.angle_gamma   90.00
#
_symmetry.space_group_name_H-M   'P 1'
#
loop_
_entity.id
_entity.type
_entity.pdbx_description
1 polymer ?
#
loop_
_entity_poly.entity_id
_entity_poly.type
_entity_poly.pdbx_seq_one_letter_code
_entity_poly.pdbx_strand_id
1 'polypeptide(L)'
;MFFSDDEGKLSEGYKIFSERFGFCPREDIFVRAASENKIEKENGKITFFYTDRLSFFRALFCCLAAGRTKISPSAFKRTGIMLDCARNGVPSLSFLKDFVLSAIAAGYDYLGLYVEDCIEVEEEPHFGYMRGRYTEGELKEIVSFADLFGFEIMPFVQTLAHLGLIFRHWDPYYKDARDFGDILLMDEPRVYRLIDRLFHTVRKCFGACRVNVGMDEAFMMARGKYRELHGDKDPAEVFFRHARKICELAAKYGLSPEAWAD
;
A
#
# COMPACT_ATOMS: atom_id res chain seq x y z
N MET A 1 -15.52 -11.07 31.43
CA MET A 1 -14.33 -10.90 30.59
C MET A 1 -13.93 -9.44 30.62
N PHE A 2 -12.68 -9.17 30.94
CA PHE A 2 -12.12 -7.84 31.05
C PHE A 2 -10.95 -7.72 30.06
N PHE A 3 -10.88 -6.60 29.33
CA PHE A 3 -9.74 -6.23 28.49
C PHE A 3 -9.11 -4.97 29.08
N SER A 4 -7.87 -5.05 29.48
CA SER A 4 -7.11 -3.92 30.02
C SER A 4 -5.95 -3.61 29.11
N ASP A 5 -5.93 -2.39 28.60
CA ASP A 5 -4.86 -1.81 27.82
C ASP A 5 -4.32 -0.61 28.57
N ASP A 6 -3.12 -0.72 29.11
CA ASP A 6 -2.52 0.32 29.96
C ASP A 6 -2.32 1.66 29.24
N GLU A 7 -2.23 1.63 27.89
CA GLU A 7 -2.05 2.84 27.05
C GLU A 7 -3.35 3.28 26.33
N GLY A 8 -4.43 2.48 26.38
CA GLY A 8 -5.71 2.78 25.72
C GLY A 8 -5.70 2.75 24.18
N LYS A 9 -4.60 2.29 23.56
CA LYS A 9 -4.38 2.37 22.11
C LYS A 9 -4.89 1.17 21.31
N LEU A 10 -5.21 0.08 21.99
CA LEU A 10 -5.56 -1.22 21.37
C LEU A 10 -7.05 -1.53 21.44
N SER A 11 -7.80 -0.86 22.29
CA SER A 11 -9.18 -1.22 22.64
C SER A 11 -10.12 -1.27 21.43
N GLU A 12 -10.04 -0.28 20.53
CA GLU A 12 -10.86 -0.24 19.32
C GLU A 12 -10.49 -1.37 18.36
N GLY A 13 -9.20 -1.52 18.06
CA GLY A 13 -8.70 -2.60 17.21
C GLY A 13 -9.01 -3.99 17.79
N TYR A 14 -8.87 -4.16 19.12
CA TYR A 14 -9.23 -5.41 19.81
C TYR A 14 -10.70 -5.78 19.61
N LYS A 15 -11.62 -4.81 19.74
CA LYS A 15 -13.05 -5.03 19.52
C LYS A 15 -13.31 -5.49 18.09
N ILE A 16 -12.83 -4.74 17.09
CA ILE A 16 -13.00 -5.05 15.67
C ILE A 16 -12.43 -6.44 15.33
N PHE A 17 -11.20 -6.72 15.79
CA PHE A 17 -10.51 -7.97 15.51
C PHE A 17 -11.21 -9.17 16.16
N SER A 18 -11.67 -9.01 17.39
CA SER A 18 -12.40 -10.05 18.12
C SER A 18 -13.75 -10.35 17.49
N GLU A 19 -14.50 -9.33 17.07
CA GLU A 19 -15.77 -9.49 16.35
C GLU A 19 -15.54 -10.25 15.03
N ARG A 20 -14.52 -9.88 14.26
CA ARG A 20 -14.20 -10.51 12.96
C ARG A 20 -13.89 -11.99 13.07
N PHE A 21 -13.15 -12.38 14.10
CA PHE A 21 -12.72 -13.79 14.29
C PHE A 21 -13.56 -14.56 15.31
N GLY A 22 -14.61 -13.95 15.84
CA GLY A 22 -15.51 -14.60 16.80
C GLY A 22 -14.83 -14.91 18.13
N PHE A 23 -13.86 -14.13 18.55
CA PHE A 23 -13.16 -14.37 19.80
C PHE A 23 -14.01 -14.02 21.01
N CYS A 24 -14.31 -15.03 21.83
CA CYS A 24 -15.00 -14.90 23.09
C CYS A 24 -14.19 -15.61 24.18
N PRO A 25 -13.01 -15.09 24.55
CA PRO A 25 -12.17 -15.75 25.56
C PRO A 25 -12.88 -15.78 26.91
N ARG A 26 -12.65 -16.88 27.66
CA ARG A 26 -13.18 -17.03 29.04
C ARG A 26 -12.29 -16.34 30.05
N GLU A 27 -11.03 -16.11 29.67
CA GLU A 27 -10.00 -15.48 30.49
C GLU A 27 -10.07 -13.97 30.37
N ASP A 28 -9.62 -13.25 31.40
CA ASP A 28 -9.38 -11.82 31.34
C ASP A 28 -8.07 -11.52 30.58
N ILE A 29 -8.10 -10.55 29.68
CA ILE A 29 -6.97 -10.19 28.82
C ILE A 29 -6.33 -8.90 29.32
N PHE A 30 -5.03 -8.98 29.55
CA PHE A 30 -4.17 -7.86 29.90
C PHE A 30 -3.12 -7.65 28.81
N VAL A 31 -2.81 -6.41 28.48
CA VAL A 31 -1.80 -6.04 27.47
C VAL A 31 -0.82 -5.04 28.03
N ARG A 32 0.46 -5.28 27.78
CA ARG A 32 1.57 -4.46 28.27
C ARG A 32 2.62 -4.24 27.20
N ALA A 33 3.00 -3.00 26.97
CA ALA A 33 4.16 -2.69 26.12
C ALA A 33 5.45 -3.27 26.75
N ALA A 34 6.29 -3.88 25.94
CA ALA A 34 7.52 -4.55 26.38
C ALA A 34 8.60 -4.51 25.29
N SER A 35 9.81 -4.89 25.65
CA SER A 35 10.94 -5.02 24.71
C SER A 35 10.93 -6.32 23.92
N GLU A 36 10.07 -7.27 24.30
CA GLU A 36 9.90 -8.55 23.60
C GLU A 36 8.45 -9.01 23.60
N ASN A 37 8.09 -9.81 22.60
CA ASN A 37 6.76 -10.38 22.49
C ASN A 37 6.65 -11.67 23.32
N LYS A 38 5.72 -11.71 24.28
CA LYS A 38 5.50 -12.85 25.17
C LYS A 38 4.02 -13.01 25.49
N ILE A 39 3.59 -14.23 25.72
CA ILE A 39 2.25 -14.54 26.21
C ILE A 39 2.40 -15.33 27.52
N GLU A 40 1.78 -14.85 28.56
CA GLU A 40 1.65 -15.55 29.84
C GLU A 40 0.19 -15.92 30.10
N LYS A 41 -0.04 -17.16 30.52
CA LYS A 41 -1.38 -17.66 30.85
C LYS A 41 -1.37 -18.28 32.22
N GLU A 42 -1.98 -17.60 33.19
CA GLU A 42 -2.01 -18.03 34.58
C GLU A 42 -3.34 -17.65 35.25
N ASN A 43 -3.89 -18.56 36.06
CA ASN A 43 -5.04 -18.28 36.94
C ASN A 43 -6.24 -17.63 36.22
N GLY A 44 -6.59 -18.10 35.02
CA GLY A 44 -7.70 -17.54 34.23
C GLY A 44 -7.44 -16.18 33.60
N LYS A 45 -6.17 -15.77 33.54
CA LYS A 45 -5.73 -14.52 32.90
C LYS A 45 -4.76 -14.82 31.78
N ILE A 46 -4.84 -14.03 30.70
CA ILE A 46 -3.86 -14.03 29.62
C ILE A 46 -3.23 -12.65 29.56
N THR A 47 -1.92 -12.58 29.72
CA THR A 47 -1.16 -11.33 29.57
C THR A 47 -0.34 -11.39 28.29
N PHE A 48 -0.55 -10.41 27.41
CA PHE A 48 0.22 -10.20 26.20
C PHE A 48 1.25 -9.09 26.46
N PHE A 49 2.52 -9.40 26.29
CA PHE A 49 3.61 -8.45 26.21
C PHE A 49 3.91 -8.22 24.72
N TYR A 50 3.96 -6.97 24.28
CA TYR A 50 4.08 -6.64 22.87
C TYR A 50 5.10 -5.52 22.60
N THR A 51 5.81 -5.62 21.48
CA THR A 51 6.79 -4.61 21.04
C THR A 51 6.14 -3.52 20.19
N ASP A 52 5.08 -3.87 19.47
CA ASP A 52 4.30 -3.00 18.60
C ASP A 52 2.86 -3.53 18.44
N ARG A 53 1.95 -2.67 17.97
CA ARG A 53 0.53 -3.01 17.84
C ARG A 53 0.29 -4.25 16.96
N LEU A 54 1.01 -4.36 15.85
CA LEU A 54 0.85 -5.48 14.92
C LEU A 54 1.24 -6.82 15.55
N SER A 55 2.34 -6.83 16.31
CA SER A 55 2.78 -8.03 17.04
C SER A 55 1.77 -8.50 18.08
N PHE A 56 1.06 -7.56 18.74
CA PHE A 56 -0.03 -7.89 19.64
C PHE A 56 -1.18 -8.60 18.92
N PHE A 57 -1.69 -8.08 17.80
CA PHE A 57 -2.82 -8.70 17.10
C PHE A 57 -2.48 -10.08 16.53
N ARG A 58 -1.26 -10.29 16.06
CA ARG A 58 -0.74 -11.60 15.65
C ARG A 58 -0.69 -12.58 16.82
N ALA A 59 -0.16 -12.12 17.95
CA ALA A 59 -0.12 -12.92 19.18
C ALA A 59 -1.51 -13.29 19.66
N LEU A 60 -2.44 -12.33 19.62
CA LEU A 60 -3.85 -12.52 19.96
C LEU A 60 -4.48 -13.61 19.08
N PHE A 61 -4.31 -13.52 17.76
CA PHE A 61 -4.83 -14.52 16.82
C PHE A 61 -4.21 -15.91 17.10
N CYS A 62 -2.89 -16.01 17.21
CA CYS A 62 -2.21 -17.27 17.49
C CYS A 62 -2.67 -17.92 18.82
N CYS A 63 -2.87 -17.10 19.84
CA CYS A 63 -3.29 -17.57 21.16
C CYS A 63 -4.75 -18.02 21.16
N LEU A 64 -5.67 -17.20 20.66
CA LEU A 64 -7.11 -17.45 20.76
C LEU A 64 -7.62 -18.43 19.69
N ALA A 65 -7.08 -18.37 18.46
CA ALA A 65 -7.49 -19.27 17.39
C ALA A 65 -6.79 -20.63 17.44
N ALA A 66 -5.49 -20.67 17.79
CA ALA A 66 -4.67 -21.87 17.72
C ALA A 66 -4.17 -22.38 19.09
N GLY A 67 -4.51 -21.71 20.19
CA GLY A 67 -4.06 -22.07 21.55
C GLY A 67 -2.55 -21.95 21.78
N ARG A 68 -1.84 -21.22 20.89
CA ARG A 68 -0.39 -21.08 20.96
C ARG A 68 0.01 -19.95 21.90
N THR A 69 0.89 -20.25 22.85
CA THR A 69 1.47 -19.24 23.76
C THR A 69 2.92 -18.90 23.45
N LYS A 70 3.52 -19.58 22.47
CA LYS A 70 4.86 -19.28 21.98
C LYS A 70 4.77 -18.61 20.62
N ILE A 71 5.43 -17.45 20.48
CA ILE A 71 5.55 -16.69 19.25
C ILE A 71 6.96 -16.92 18.73
N SER A 72 7.08 -17.52 17.54
CA SER A 72 8.39 -17.64 16.89
C SER A 72 8.70 -16.33 16.17
N PRO A 73 9.95 -15.82 16.24
CA PRO A 73 10.35 -14.67 15.46
C PRO A 73 10.27 -14.98 13.96
N SER A 74 9.90 -13.98 13.17
CA SER A 74 9.93 -14.10 11.72
C SER A 74 11.37 -14.24 11.21
N ALA A 75 11.58 -15.07 10.19
CA ALA A 75 12.86 -15.15 9.48
C ALA A 75 13.11 -13.91 8.60
N PHE A 76 12.06 -13.17 8.28
CA PHE A 76 12.11 -11.97 7.45
C PHE A 76 11.86 -10.72 8.30
N LYS A 77 12.54 -9.62 7.96
CA LYS A 77 12.30 -8.33 8.62
C LYS A 77 10.89 -7.81 8.36
N ARG A 78 10.39 -8.04 7.14
CA ARG A 78 9.05 -7.63 6.70
C ARG A 78 8.53 -8.61 5.66
N THR A 79 7.24 -8.87 5.72
CA THR A 79 6.51 -9.72 4.77
C THR A 79 5.25 -9.00 4.32
N GLY A 80 5.08 -8.82 3.01
CA GLY A 80 3.92 -8.16 2.43
C GLY A 80 3.09 -9.10 1.57
N ILE A 81 1.84 -8.71 1.37
CA ILE A 81 0.96 -9.29 0.36
C ILE A 81 0.50 -8.17 -0.57
N MET A 82 0.46 -8.43 -1.88
CA MET A 82 -0.03 -7.46 -2.86
C MET A 82 -1.44 -7.85 -3.31
N LEU A 83 -2.31 -6.85 -3.41
CA LEU A 83 -3.64 -6.98 -4.00
C LEU A 83 -3.74 -6.10 -5.23
N ASP A 84 -3.97 -6.73 -6.38
CA ASP A 84 -4.17 -6.03 -7.64
C ASP A 84 -5.61 -5.51 -7.75
N CYS A 85 -5.76 -4.19 -7.75
CA CYS A 85 -7.02 -3.47 -7.91
C CYS A 85 -7.26 -2.97 -9.34
N ALA A 86 -6.24 -3.08 -10.21
CA ALA A 86 -6.28 -2.40 -11.51
C ALA A 86 -6.76 -3.30 -12.66
N ARG A 87 -6.57 -4.63 -12.58
CA ARG A 87 -6.80 -5.53 -13.73
C ARG A 87 -8.17 -6.18 -13.75
N ASN A 88 -8.74 -6.54 -12.61
CA ASN A 88 -10.00 -7.29 -12.53
C ASN A 88 -11.17 -6.53 -11.92
N GLY A 89 -10.92 -5.52 -11.13
CA GLY A 89 -11.92 -4.71 -10.46
C GLY A 89 -11.40 -4.11 -9.17
N VAL A 90 -11.94 -2.97 -8.81
CA VAL A 90 -11.57 -2.25 -7.58
C VAL A 90 -12.38 -2.83 -6.42
N PRO A 91 -11.72 -3.45 -5.41
CA PRO A 91 -12.41 -3.99 -4.24
C PRO A 91 -13.13 -2.91 -3.42
N SER A 92 -14.26 -3.26 -2.83
CA SER A 92 -14.95 -2.36 -1.90
C SER A 92 -14.13 -2.13 -0.61
N LEU A 93 -14.38 -1.02 0.08
CA LEU A 93 -13.72 -0.75 1.37
C LEU A 93 -13.99 -1.83 2.42
N SER A 94 -15.22 -2.38 2.43
CA SER A 94 -15.56 -3.47 3.36
C SER A 94 -14.70 -4.70 3.10
N PHE A 95 -14.48 -5.06 1.83
CA PHE A 95 -13.59 -6.15 1.47
C PHE A 95 -12.14 -5.85 1.87
N LEU A 96 -11.65 -4.62 1.61
CA LEU A 96 -10.28 -4.26 1.99
C LEU A 96 -10.05 -4.34 3.50
N LYS A 97 -11.00 -3.86 4.31
CA LYS A 97 -10.92 -3.97 5.77
C LYS A 97 -10.85 -5.42 6.22
N ASP A 98 -11.70 -6.26 5.67
CA ASP A 98 -11.70 -7.70 5.96
C ASP A 98 -10.40 -8.39 5.53
N PHE A 99 -9.88 -8.01 4.36
CA PHE A 99 -8.61 -8.50 3.83
C PHE A 99 -7.42 -8.09 4.72
N VAL A 100 -7.39 -6.83 5.21
CA VAL A 100 -6.38 -6.36 6.17
C VAL A 100 -6.37 -7.20 7.43
N LEU A 101 -7.54 -7.45 8.05
CA LEU A 101 -7.63 -8.29 9.24
C LEU A 101 -7.13 -9.72 8.99
N SER A 102 -7.48 -10.29 7.84
CA SER A 102 -7.04 -11.62 7.42
C SER A 102 -5.52 -11.66 7.16
N ALA A 103 -4.95 -10.62 6.55
CA ALA A 103 -3.52 -10.49 6.32
C ALA A 103 -2.73 -10.40 7.65
N ILE A 104 -3.23 -9.62 8.61
CA ILE A 104 -2.66 -9.54 9.97
C ILE A 104 -2.65 -10.93 10.63
N ALA A 105 -3.78 -11.63 10.60
CA ALA A 105 -3.91 -12.98 11.15
C ALA A 105 -2.98 -13.98 10.48
N ALA A 106 -2.74 -13.84 9.18
CA ALA A 106 -1.79 -14.65 8.41
C ALA A 106 -0.31 -14.28 8.63
N GLY A 107 -0.03 -13.17 9.33
CA GLY A 107 1.34 -12.79 9.70
C GLY A 107 2.01 -11.78 8.75
N TYR A 108 1.26 -11.13 7.85
CA TYR A 108 1.81 -10.10 6.96
C TYR A 108 1.99 -8.76 7.68
N ASP A 109 3.00 -7.98 7.28
CA ASP A 109 3.34 -6.67 7.84
C ASP A 109 2.69 -5.52 7.09
N TYR A 110 2.40 -5.71 5.81
CA TYR A 110 1.81 -4.68 4.96
C TYR A 110 1.00 -5.27 3.81
N LEU A 111 0.08 -4.46 3.31
CA LEU A 111 -0.63 -4.67 2.06
C LEU A 111 -0.08 -3.73 0.99
N GLY A 112 0.50 -4.29 -0.07
CA GLY A 112 0.75 -3.59 -1.32
C GLY A 112 -0.57 -3.40 -2.06
N LEU A 113 -1.08 -2.18 -2.13
CA LEU A 113 -2.29 -1.85 -2.85
C LEU A 113 -1.93 -1.41 -4.27
N TYR A 114 -2.02 -2.33 -5.23
CA TYR A 114 -1.66 -2.09 -6.62
C TYR A 114 -2.80 -1.41 -7.35
N VAL A 115 -2.68 -0.12 -7.56
CA VAL A 115 -3.78 0.73 -8.02
C VAL A 115 -3.63 1.23 -9.46
N GLU A 116 -2.43 1.27 -10.02
CA GLU A 116 -2.18 1.88 -11.34
C GLU A 116 -2.89 3.24 -11.46
N ASP A 117 -4.03 3.26 -12.19
CA ASP A 117 -4.90 4.40 -12.40
C ASP A 117 -6.19 4.38 -11.53
N CYS A 118 -6.38 3.37 -10.67
CA CYS A 118 -7.61 3.23 -9.89
C CYS A 118 -7.66 4.10 -8.63
N ILE A 119 -7.14 5.33 -8.71
CA ILE A 119 -7.26 6.37 -7.68
C ILE A 119 -7.62 7.72 -8.29
N GLU A 120 -8.30 8.56 -7.53
CA GLU A 120 -8.48 9.95 -7.92
C GLU A 120 -7.16 10.71 -7.79
N VAL A 121 -6.83 11.52 -8.82
CA VAL A 121 -5.68 12.41 -8.80
C VAL A 121 -6.18 13.84 -9.00
N GLU A 122 -5.83 14.72 -8.06
CA GLU A 122 -6.22 16.13 -8.10
C GLU A 122 -5.75 16.79 -9.40
N GLU A 123 -6.61 17.58 -10.04
CA GLU A 123 -6.40 18.21 -11.36
C GLU A 123 -6.20 17.25 -12.55
N GLU A 124 -6.43 15.94 -12.37
CA GLU A 124 -6.40 14.93 -13.44
C GLU A 124 -7.75 14.20 -13.51
N PRO A 125 -8.83 14.86 -13.98
CA PRO A 125 -10.20 14.36 -13.87
C PRO A 125 -10.44 13.03 -14.59
N HIS A 126 -9.63 12.74 -15.59
CA HIS A 126 -9.72 11.52 -16.38
C HIS A 126 -8.86 10.36 -15.86
N PHE A 127 -8.00 10.60 -14.86
CA PHE A 127 -7.19 9.55 -14.25
C PHE A 127 -8.09 8.57 -13.50
N GLY A 128 -8.13 7.33 -13.94
CA GLY A 128 -9.00 6.28 -13.40
C GLY A 128 -10.51 6.52 -13.55
N TYR A 129 -10.94 7.49 -14.33
CA TYR A 129 -12.35 7.77 -14.55
C TYR A 129 -13.09 6.55 -15.15
N MET A 130 -14.25 6.22 -14.62
CA MET A 130 -15.07 5.03 -14.95
C MET A 130 -14.39 3.68 -14.64
N ARG A 131 -13.33 3.67 -13.84
CA ARG A 131 -12.63 2.44 -13.42
C ARG A 131 -13.06 1.95 -12.03
N GLY A 132 -13.98 2.63 -11.36
CA GLY A 132 -14.30 2.37 -9.96
C GLY A 132 -13.19 2.83 -9.00
N ARG A 133 -12.43 3.84 -9.41
CA ARG A 133 -11.29 4.37 -8.67
C ARG A 133 -11.64 4.78 -7.25
N TYR A 134 -10.69 4.60 -6.34
CA TYR A 134 -10.83 5.08 -4.98
C TYR A 134 -10.76 6.59 -4.91
N THR A 135 -11.66 7.17 -4.13
CA THR A 135 -11.63 8.57 -3.73
C THR A 135 -10.56 8.80 -2.67
N GLU A 136 -10.16 10.07 -2.49
CA GLU A 136 -9.25 10.45 -1.39
C GLU A 136 -9.80 10.02 -0.02
N GLY A 137 -11.13 10.17 0.19
CA GLY A 137 -11.80 9.77 1.43
C GLY A 137 -11.66 8.29 1.71
N GLU A 138 -11.91 7.45 0.70
CA GLU A 138 -11.80 5.99 0.81
C GLU A 138 -10.36 5.53 1.08
N LEU A 139 -9.37 6.14 0.42
CA LEU A 139 -7.96 5.83 0.68
C LEU A 139 -7.55 6.19 2.11
N LYS A 140 -7.96 7.36 2.60
CA LYS A 140 -7.70 7.77 3.99
C LYS A 140 -8.39 6.85 4.99
N GLU A 141 -9.60 6.41 4.68
CA GLU A 141 -10.36 5.50 5.53
C GLU A 141 -9.66 4.15 5.70
N ILE A 142 -9.21 3.53 4.59
CA ILE A 142 -8.51 2.24 4.69
C ILE A 142 -7.14 2.36 5.36
N VAL A 143 -6.41 3.46 5.13
CA VAL A 143 -5.13 3.72 5.80
C VAL A 143 -5.32 3.90 7.30
N SER A 144 -6.30 4.72 7.71
CA SER A 144 -6.64 4.92 9.12
C SER A 144 -7.10 3.64 9.80
N PHE A 145 -7.89 2.82 9.10
CA PHE A 145 -8.31 1.51 9.60
C PHE A 145 -7.13 0.59 9.84
N ALA A 146 -6.21 0.48 8.89
CA ALA A 146 -5.02 -0.36 9.01
C ALA A 146 -4.09 0.13 10.14
N ASP A 147 -3.99 1.46 10.34
CA ASP A 147 -3.18 2.04 11.40
C ASP A 147 -3.67 1.68 12.81
N LEU A 148 -4.95 1.39 13.03
CA LEU A 148 -5.45 0.87 14.31
C LEU A 148 -4.67 -0.38 14.75
N PHE A 149 -4.22 -1.18 13.81
CA PHE A 149 -3.49 -2.44 14.02
C PHE A 149 -1.97 -2.29 13.88
N GLY A 150 -1.46 -1.11 13.50
CA GLY A 150 -0.06 -0.93 13.12
C GLY A 150 0.30 -1.62 11.82
N PHE A 151 -0.68 -1.88 10.95
CA PHE A 151 -0.51 -2.53 9.65
C PHE A 151 -0.36 -1.47 8.55
N GLU A 152 0.65 -1.61 7.69
CA GLU A 152 0.93 -0.63 6.64
C GLU A 152 0.11 -0.90 5.38
N ILE A 153 -0.43 0.16 4.78
CA ILE A 153 -0.91 0.14 3.39
C ILE A 153 0.12 0.85 2.53
N MET A 154 0.76 0.11 1.64
CA MET A 154 1.78 0.62 0.72
C MET A 154 1.17 0.80 -0.67
N PRO A 155 1.10 2.03 -1.21
CA PRO A 155 0.59 2.23 -2.57
C PRO A 155 1.59 1.73 -3.62
N PHE A 156 1.07 1.07 -4.65
CA PHE A 156 1.80 0.68 -5.85
C PHE A 156 1.18 1.44 -7.03
N VAL A 157 1.90 2.41 -7.54
CA VAL A 157 1.49 3.27 -8.66
C VAL A 157 2.41 3.04 -9.85
N GLN A 158 2.03 3.57 -11.00
CA GLN A 158 2.83 3.46 -12.22
C GLN A 158 3.33 4.84 -12.68
N THR A 159 4.62 4.93 -12.96
CA THR A 159 5.27 6.17 -13.37
C THR A 159 5.99 6.07 -14.73
N LEU A 160 5.91 4.92 -15.41
CA LEU A 160 6.54 4.73 -16.72
C LEU A 160 5.65 3.94 -17.68
N ALA A 161 5.24 2.71 -17.33
CA ALA A 161 4.43 1.83 -18.19
C ALA A 161 3.09 1.46 -17.52
N HIS A 162 2.37 0.48 -18.07
CA HIS A 162 1.08 -0.03 -17.59
C HIS A 162 -0.07 0.99 -17.53
N LEU A 163 0.02 2.09 -18.25
CA LEU A 163 -1.02 3.12 -18.32
C LEU A 163 -1.92 3.00 -19.57
N GLY A 164 -1.97 1.79 -20.13
CA GLY A 164 -2.71 1.52 -21.38
C GLY A 164 -4.19 1.83 -21.32
N LEU A 165 -4.84 1.66 -20.16
CA LEU A 165 -6.27 1.96 -20.02
C LEU A 165 -6.56 3.44 -20.04
N ILE A 166 -5.72 4.27 -19.40
CA ILE A 166 -5.81 5.72 -19.47
C ILE A 166 -5.66 6.18 -20.92
N PHE A 167 -4.65 5.71 -21.62
CA PHE A 167 -4.37 6.09 -22.99
C PHE A 167 -5.45 5.61 -23.96
N ARG A 168 -6.02 4.41 -23.74
CA ARG A 168 -7.09 3.86 -24.59
C ARG A 168 -8.38 4.66 -24.47
N HIS A 169 -8.78 5.03 -23.25
CA HIS A 169 -10.07 5.68 -23.01
C HIS A 169 -9.99 7.20 -23.13
N TRP A 170 -8.83 7.78 -22.82
CA TRP A 170 -8.66 9.24 -22.70
C TRP A 170 -7.50 9.76 -23.55
N ASP A 171 -7.19 9.12 -24.67
CA ASP A 171 -6.10 9.49 -25.58
C ASP A 171 -6.09 10.99 -25.95
N PRO A 172 -7.22 11.63 -26.29
CA PRO A 172 -7.20 13.07 -26.60
C PRO A 172 -6.66 13.95 -25.48
N TYR A 173 -6.85 13.53 -24.23
CA TYR A 173 -6.38 14.28 -23.05
C TYR A 173 -4.93 13.95 -22.69
N TYR A 174 -4.49 12.71 -22.90
CA TYR A 174 -3.14 12.24 -22.54
C TYR A 174 -2.19 12.03 -23.71
N LYS A 175 -2.59 12.37 -24.96
CA LYS A 175 -1.77 12.18 -26.16
C LYS A 175 -0.36 12.76 -26.07
N ASP A 176 -0.19 13.88 -25.33
CA ASP A 176 1.09 14.55 -25.14
C ASP A 176 1.93 13.93 -24.02
N ALA A 177 1.36 13.01 -23.25
CA ALA A 177 2.05 12.25 -22.22
C ALA A 177 2.42 10.83 -22.65
N ARG A 178 2.03 10.39 -23.85
CA ARG A 178 2.21 9.02 -24.35
C ARG A 178 3.36 8.93 -25.35
N ASP A 179 4.29 8.00 -25.11
CA ASP A 179 5.34 7.63 -26.07
C ASP A 179 4.83 6.54 -27.02
N PHE A 180 4.73 5.31 -26.54
CA PHE A 180 4.30 4.14 -27.30
C PHE A 180 3.43 3.22 -26.44
N GLY A 181 2.35 2.69 -27.00
CA GLY A 181 1.48 1.73 -26.31
C GLY A 181 0.95 2.30 -24.99
N ASP A 182 1.41 1.76 -23.89
CA ASP A 182 1.06 2.11 -22.52
C ASP A 182 2.16 2.87 -21.76
N ILE A 183 3.20 3.32 -22.49
CA ILE A 183 4.42 3.93 -21.94
C ILE A 183 4.31 5.46 -21.99
N LEU A 184 4.71 6.10 -20.89
CA LEU A 184 4.80 7.56 -20.78
C LEU A 184 5.92 8.12 -21.67
N LEU A 185 5.69 9.32 -22.20
CA LEU A 185 6.66 10.09 -22.98
C LEU A 185 7.63 10.80 -22.03
N MET A 186 8.76 10.17 -21.76
CA MET A 186 9.79 10.72 -20.89
C MET A 186 10.34 12.06 -21.40
N ASP A 187 10.93 12.83 -20.51
CA ASP A 187 11.48 14.19 -20.75
C ASP A 187 10.43 15.25 -21.08
N GLU A 188 9.13 14.89 -21.14
CA GLU A 188 8.07 15.85 -21.40
C GLU A 188 7.51 16.46 -20.10
N PRO A 189 7.39 17.79 -20.00
CA PRO A 189 6.89 18.46 -18.80
C PRO A 189 5.49 18.01 -18.38
N ARG A 190 4.64 17.58 -19.32
CA ARG A 190 3.28 17.10 -19.03
C ARG A 190 3.29 15.82 -18.19
N VAL A 191 4.24 14.92 -18.48
CA VAL A 191 4.42 13.66 -17.76
C VAL A 191 4.82 13.92 -16.30
N TYR A 192 5.80 14.80 -16.10
CA TYR A 192 6.26 15.09 -14.73
C TYR A 192 5.25 15.88 -13.91
N ARG A 193 4.39 16.69 -14.55
CA ARG A 193 3.25 17.30 -13.86
C ARG A 193 2.22 16.23 -13.43
N LEU A 194 1.93 15.27 -14.28
CA LEU A 194 1.04 14.15 -13.92
C LEU A 194 1.59 13.37 -12.72
N ILE A 195 2.87 13.02 -12.76
CA ILE A 195 3.52 12.25 -11.67
C ILE A 195 3.62 13.09 -10.39
N ASP A 196 3.88 14.39 -10.49
CA ASP A 196 3.89 15.31 -9.34
C ASP A 196 2.53 15.35 -8.64
N ARG A 197 1.44 15.44 -9.40
CA ARG A 197 0.07 15.37 -8.88
C ARG A 197 -0.26 14.02 -8.27
N LEU A 198 0.18 12.93 -8.92
CA LEU A 198 0.03 11.58 -8.40
C LEU A 198 0.74 11.43 -7.04
N PHE A 199 1.99 11.86 -6.92
CA PHE A 199 2.72 11.80 -5.65
C PHE A 199 2.15 12.74 -4.58
N HIS A 200 1.63 13.91 -4.97
CA HIS A 200 0.86 14.76 -4.06
C HIS A 200 -0.34 14.00 -3.48
N THR A 201 -1.13 13.33 -4.33
CA THR A 201 -2.26 12.52 -3.91
C THR A 201 -1.82 11.36 -3.00
N VAL A 202 -0.76 10.64 -3.37
CA VAL A 202 -0.19 9.56 -2.53
C VAL A 202 0.19 10.13 -1.15
N ARG A 203 0.92 11.25 -1.10
CA ARG A 203 1.29 11.89 0.17
C ARG A 203 0.10 12.28 1.01
N LYS A 204 -0.93 12.83 0.38
CA LYS A 204 -2.16 13.31 1.03
C LYS A 204 -2.99 12.18 1.63
N CYS A 205 -3.00 11.01 0.98
CA CYS A 205 -3.80 9.86 1.38
C CYS A 205 -3.06 8.89 2.31
N PHE A 206 -1.77 8.64 2.05
CA PHE A 206 -0.98 7.61 2.75
C PHE A 206 0.07 8.18 3.73
N GLY A 207 0.24 9.49 3.75
CA GLY A 207 1.26 10.13 4.57
C GLY A 207 2.68 9.96 3.97
N ALA A 208 3.72 10.14 4.80
CA ALA A 208 5.09 9.82 4.43
C ALA A 208 5.27 8.30 4.47
N CYS A 209 5.34 7.66 3.33
CA CYS A 209 5.33 6.22 3.21
C CYS A 209 6.33 5.71 2.15
N ARG A 210 6.53 4.40 2.14
CA ARG A 210 7.08 3.70 0.98
C ARG A 210 6.04 3.70 -0.13
N VAL A 211 6.51 3.82 -1.36
CA VAL A 211 5.66 3.75 -2.55
C VAL A 211 6.37 2.92 -3.62
N ASN A 212 5.71 1.93 -4.18
CA ASN A 212 6.23 1.30 -5.39
C ASN A 212 5.80 2.17 -6.58
N VAL A 213 6.78 2.61 -7.37
CA VAL A 213 6.59 3.52 -8.49
C VAL A 213 6.49 2.80 -9.84
N GLY A 214 6.43 1.46 -9.82
CA GLY A 214 6.34 0.62 -11.01
C GLY A 214 7.65 0.59 -11.77
N MET A 215 7.64 1.13 -13.00
CA MET A 215 8.76 1.24 -13.95
C MET A 215 9.15 -0.07 -14.64
N ASP A 216 8.33 -1.11 -14.52
CA ASP A 216 8.49 -2.42 -15.10
C ASP A 216 7.97 -2.50 -16.56
N GLU A 217 8.46 -3.50 -17.28
CA GLU A 217 7.99 -3.93 -18.61
C GLU A 217 7.91 -2.83 -19.69
N ALA A 218 8.70 -1.77 -19.59
CA ALA A 218 8.73 -0.68 -20.56
C ALA A 218 9.59 -1.02 -21.80
N PHE A 219 9.42 -2.21 -22.39
CA PHE A 219 10.27 -2.75 -23.46
C PHE A 219 10.37 -1.89 -24.73
N MET A 220 9.32 -1.13 -25.04
CA MET A 220 9.28 -0.22 -26.21
C MET A 220 9.57 1.24 -25.85
N MET A 221 10.14 1.48 -24.68
CA MET A 221 10.53 2.81 -24.21
C MET A 221 11.47 3.51 -25.20
N ALA A 222 11.23 4.78 -25.43
CA ALA A 222 11.99 5.63 -26.36
C ALA A 222 11.99 5.15 -27.83
N ARG A 223 11.00 4.33 -28.22
CA ARG A 223 10.88 3.81 -29.60
C ARG A 223 9.73 4.44 -30.38
N GLY A 224 8.84 5.18 -29.72
CA GLY A 224 7.70 5.86 -30.35
C GLY A 224 7.94 7.36 -30.55
N LYS A 225 7.04 8.17 -30.01
CA LYS A 225 7.07 9.64 -30.11
C LYS A 225 8.36 10.24 -29.53
N TYR A 226 8.93 9.59 -28.49
CA TYR A 226 10.21 10.00 -27.93
C TYR A 226 11.31 10.03 -29.01
N ARG A 227 11.42 8.97 -29.82
CA ARG A 227 12.38 8.87 -30.90
C ARG A 227 12.16 9.93 -31.99
N GLU A 228 10.89 10.24 -32.28
CA GLU A 228 10.54 11.28 -33.26
C GLU A 228 11.01 12.67 -32.80
N LEU A 229 10.89 12.95 -31.50
CA LEU A 229 11.22 14.26 -30.92
C LEU A 229 12.72 14.41 -30.58
N HIS A 230 13.37 13.36 -30.11
CA HIS A 230 14.72 13.42 -29.53
C HIS A 230 15.78 12.63 -30.32
N GLY A 231 15.36 11.92 -31.39
CA GLY A 231 16.22 11.00 -32.14
C GLY A 231 16.47 9.69 -31.39
N ASP A 232 17.31 8.84 -31.98
CA ASP A 232 17.73 7.59 -31.33
C ASP A 232 18.59 7.89 -30.10
N LYS A 233 18.17 7.39 -28.96
CA LYS A 233 18.88 7.45 -27.67
C LYS A 233 19.05 6.06 -27.11
N ASP A 234 20.07 5.88 -26.28
CA ASP A 234 20.20 4.67 -25.49
C ASP A 234 19.04 4.56 -24.49
N PRO A 235 18.22 3.50 -24.56
CA PRO A 235 17.09 3.33 -23.64
C PRO A 235 17.52 3.30 -22.18
N ALA A 236 18.71 2.76 -21.85
CA ALA A 236 19.20 2.74 -20.47
C ALA A 236 19.47 4.17 -19.94
N GLU A 237 20.09 5.03 -20.75
CA GLU A 237 20.30 6.42 -20.36
C GLU A 237 18.98 7.16 -20.11
N VAL A 238 17.98 6.95 -20.99
CA VAL A 238 16.66 7.57 -20.86
C VAL A 238 15.98 7.05 -19.60
N PHE A 239 16.02 5.73 -19.34
CA PHE A 239 15.46 5.12 -18.14
C PHE A 239 16.06 5.70 -16.86
N PHE A 240 17.38 5.73 -16.73
CA PHE A 240 18.04 6.24 -15.54
C PHE A 240 17.81 7.74 -15.31
N ARG A 241 17.70 8.53 -16.39
CA ARG A 241 17.36 9.95 -16.28
C ARG A 241 15.93 10.13 -15.76
N HIS A 242 14.98 9.34 -16.30
CA HIS A 242 13.59 9.32 -15.83
C HIS A 242 13.52 8.86 -14.37
N ALA A 243 14.15 7.75 -14.02
CA ALA A 243 14.19 7.23 -12.64
C ALA A 243 14.71 8.25 -11.63
N ARG A 244 15.79 8.97 -11.99
CA ARG A 244 16.31 10.06 -11.15
C ARG A 244 15.24 11.14 -10.92
N LYS A 245 14.52 11.52 -11.97
CA LYS A 245 13.45 12.51 -11.88
C LYS A 245 12.29 12.02 -11.01
N ILE A 246 11.94 10.76 -11.09
CA ILE A 246 10.94 10.12 -10.21
C ILE A 246 11.39 10.18 -8.75
N CYS A 247 12.65 9.84 -8.47
CA CYS A 247 13.20 9.93 -7.11
C CYS A 247 13.18 11.38 -6.56
N GLU A 248 13.52 12.38 -7.39
CA GLU A 248 13.45 13.79 -7.00
C GLU A 248 12.02 14.22 -6.64
N LEU A 249 11.04 13.83 -7.47
CA LEU A 249 9.63 14.12 -7.22
C LEU A 249 9.11 13.38 -5.97
N ALA A 250 9.48 12.12 -5.77
CA ALA A 250 9.12 11.38 -4.57
C ALA A 250 9.70 12.05 -3.30
N ALA A 251 10.97 12.45 -3.35
CA ALA A 251 11.64 13.13 -2.24
C ALA A 251 10.96 14.46 -1.86
N LYS A 252 10.46 15.23 -2.84
CA LYS A 252 9.68 16.46 -2.63
C LYS A 252 8.51 16.25 -1.66
N TYR A 253 7.90 15.06 -1.70
CA TYR A 253 6.76 14.68 -0.86
C TYR A 253 7.12 13.82 0.34
N GLY A 254 8.42 13.57 0.59
CA GLY A 254 8.87 12.69 1.67
C GLY A 254 8.47 11.24 1.47
N LEU A 255 8.32 10.80 0.22
CA LEU A 255 8.04 9.42 -0.16
C LEU A 255 9.36 8.65 -0.36
N SER A 256 9.35 7.37 -0.03
CA SER A 256 10.48 6.43 -0.24
C SER A 256 10.16 5.51 -1.42
N PRO A 257 10.66 5.81 -2.64
CA PRO A 257 10.31 5.04 -3.82
C PRO A 257 11.01 3.68 -3.85
N GLU A 258 10.26 2.66 -4.27
CA GLU A 258 10.72 1.32 -4.64
C GLU A 258 10.26 1.06 -6.08
N ALA A 259 11.01 0.29 -6.87
CA ALA A 259 10.65 -0.07 -8.24
C ALA A 259 10.82 -1.56 -8.46
N TRP A 260 10.19 -2.09 -9.50
CA TRP A 260 10.46 -3.45 -9.95
C TRP A 260 11.87 -3.52 -10.58
N ALA A 261 12.48 -4.68 -10.48
CA ALA A 261 13.87 -4.92 -10.92
C ALA A 261 13.92 -6.00 -12.02
N ASP A 262 13.14 -5.80 -13.09
CA ASP A 262 13.09 -6.67 -14.28
C ASP A 262 13.81 -6.08 -15.49
#